data_bd4b7f5be7f969a4f3744fbdac01382c
#
_entry.id   bd4b7f5be7f969a4f3744fbdac01382c
#
_cell.length_a   1.000
_cell.length_b   1.000
_cell.length_c   1.000
_cell.angle_alpha   90.00
_cell.angle_beta   90.00
_cell.angle_gamma   90.00
#
_symmetry.space_group_name_H-M   'P 1'
#
loop_
_entity.id
_entity.type
_entity.pdbx_description
1 polymer ?
#
loop_
_entity_poly.entity_id
_entity_poly.type
_entity_poly.pdbx_seq_one_letter_code
_entity_poly.pdbx_strand_id
1 'polypeptide(L)'
;MYGKDGTSLIGTGNVAYFLTTDMLSYSDAQALKGKGAAAITTALGSAYSFTNTEAGKFTVALADAVDVKTLGIADNTDYTAYLMVFDSTGITESSSFYLTATKDLSTYDGTNSAQVKWGTQSTASKAAGAWNSVAAPEPTSGLLLLLGMAGLALRRRCA
;
A
#
# COMPACT_ATOMS: atom_id res chain seq x y z
N MET A 1 -8.39 -11.94 3.10
CA MET A 1 -8.14 -10.61 3.71
C MET A 1 -9.46 -9.91 3.95
N TYR A 2 -9.64 -9.28 5.08
CA TYR A 2 -10.85 -8.52 5.41
C TYR A 2 -10.65 -7.02 5.12
N GLY A 3 -11.75 -6.34 4.78
CA GLY A 3 -11.77 -4.89 4.61
C GLY A 3 -11.63 -4.12 5.94
N LYS A 4 -11.77 -2.80 5.88
CA LYS A 4 -11.64 -1.91 7.06
C LYS A 4 -12.62 -2.23 8.19
N ASP A 5 -13.77 -2.79 7.87
CA ASP A 5 -14.79 -3.19 8.85
C ASP A 5 -14.37 -4.43 9.67
N GLY A 6 -13.33 -5.15 9.23
CA GLY A 6 -12.84 -6.38 9.86
C GLY A 6 -13.82 -7.56 9.83
N THR A 7 -14.93 -7.43 9.11
CA THR A 7 -16.00 -8.43 9.05
C THR A 7 -16.26 -8.94 7.64
N SER A 8 -16.22 -8.04 6.65
CA SER A 8 -16.45 -8.37 5.24
C SER A 8 -15.12 -8.63 4.55
N LEU A 9 -15.08 -9.59 3.63
CA LEU A 9 -13.92 -9.77 2.76
C LEU A 9 -13.77 -8.54 1.86
N ILE A 10 -12.52 -8.11 1.62
CA ILE A 10 -12.26 -7.09 0.62
C ILE A 10 -12.76 -7.59 -0.76
N GLY A 11 -13.47 -6.74 -1.48
CA GLY A 11 -14.04 -7.06 -2.79
C GLY A 11 -12.98 -7.41 -3.85
N THR A 12 -13.42 -7.63 -5.08
CA THR A 12 -12.54 -7.82 -6.25
C THR A 12 -12.16 -6.47 -6.88
N GLY A 13 -11.11 -6.46 -7.69
CA GLY A 13 -10.64 -5.25 -8.41
C GLY A 13 -9.81 -4.29 -7.56
N ASN A 14 -9.52 -4.61 -6.32
CA ASN A 14 -8.67 -3.78 -5.48
C ASN A 14 -7.21 -3.94 -5.89
N VAL A 15 -6.49 -2.81 -5.97
CA VAL A 15 -5.09 -2.81 -6.38
C VAL A 15 -4.18 -3.23 -5.23
N ALA A 16 -3.17 -4.00 -5.55
CA ALA A 16 -2.08 -4.35 -4.66
C ALA A 16 -0.74 -4.16 -5.35
N TYR A 17 0.27 -3.84 -4.56
CA TYR A 17 1.65 -3.71 -5.00
C TYR A 17 2.49 -4.77 -4.33
N PHE A 18 3.24 -5.52 -5.14
CA PHE A 18 4.24 -6.46 -4.66
C PHE A 18 5.53 -5.71 -4.37
N LEU A 19 6.03 -5.82 -3.16
CA LEU A 19 7.19 -5.10 -2.65
C LEU A 19 8.17 -6.09 -2.02
N THR A 20 9.44 -5.89 -2.27
CA THR A 20 10.52 -6.50 -1.51
C THR A 20 11.04 -5.51 -0.47
N THR A 21 11.63 -6.02 0.60
CA THR A 21 12.22 -5.16 1.64
C THR A 21 13.38 -4.32 1.12
N ASP A 22 14.02 -4.72 0.02
CA ASP A 22 15.09 -3.96 -0.64
C ASP A 22 14.57 -2.80 -1.48
N MET A 23 13.36 -2.94 -2.06
CA MET A 23 12.71 -1.86 -2.81
C MET A 23 12.14 -0.79 -1.87
N LEU A 24 11.46 -1.23 -0.84
CA LEU A 24 10.88 -0.37 0.20
C LEU A 24 10.87 -1.15 1.51
N SER A 25 11.59 -0.68 2.51
CA SER A 25 11.60 -1.37 3.80
C SER A 25 10.19 -1.38 4.42
N TYR A 26 9.87 -2.41 5.19
CA TYR A 26 8.56 -2.53 5.82
C TYR A 26 8.25 -1.35 6.75
N SER A 27 9.27 -0.81 7.45
CA SER A 27 9.15 0.37 8.29
C SER A 27 8.87 1.65 7.50
N ASP A 28 9.53 1.82 6.34
CA ASP A 28 9.28 2.98 5.48
C ASP A 28 7.88 2.91 4.85
N ALA A 29 7.44 1.71 4.47
CA ALA A 29 6.07 1.49 4.02
C ALA A 29 5.02 1.86 5.09
N GLN A 30 5.27 1.52 6.36
CA GLN A 30 4.43 1.95 7.47
C GLN A 30 4.43 3.48 7.67
N ALA A 31 5.57 4.13 7.45
CA ALA A 31 5.72 5.57 7.57
C ALA A 31 4.97 6.37 6.48
N LEU A 32 4.47 5.70 5.43
CA LEU A 32 3.64 6.31 4.38
C LEU A 32 2.22 6.65 4.85
N LYS A 33 1.80 6.20 6.01
CA LYS A 33 0.51 6.57 6.60
C LYS A 33 0.33 8.09 6.64
N GLY A 34 -0.75 8.57 6.02
CA GLY A 34 -1.10 9.99 6.01
C GLY A 34 -0.16 10.89 5.20
N LYS A 35 0.61 10.32 4.25
CA LYS A 35 1.54 11.10 3.43
C LYS A 35 0.94 11.64 2.12
N GLY A 36 -0.28 11.22 1.79
CA GLY A 36 -0.94 11.59 0.55
C GLY A 36 -0.63 10.66 -0.62
N ALA A 37 -1.54 10.63 -1.59
CA ALA A 37 -1.48 9.72 -2.74
C ALA A 37 -0.20 9.89 -3.58
N ALA A 38 0.21 11.13 -3.82
CA ALA A 38 1.40 11.43 -4.61
C ALA A 38 2.68 10.89 -3.96
N ALA A 39 2.85 11.05 -2.64
CA ALA A 39 4.01 10.56 -1.92
C ALA A 39 4.06 9.03 -1.91
N ILE A 40 2.91 8.37 -1.73
CA ILE A 40 2.82 6.91 -1.77
C ILE A 40 3.16 6.40 -3.18
N THR A 41 2.59 6.99 -4.22
CA THR A 41 2.90 6.62 -5.62
C THR A 41 4.39 6.77 -5.93
N THR A 42 5.02 7.85 -5.46
CA THR A 42 6.46 8.06 -5.62
C THR A 42 7.27 6.99 -4.91
N ALA A 43 6.90 6.63 -3.67
CA ALA A 43 7.60 5.61 -2.89
C ALA A 43 7.46 4.21 -3.49
N LEU A 44 6.32 3.90 -4.12
CA LEU A 44 6.10 2.62 -4.80
C LEU A 44 6.91 2.50 -6.11
N GLY A 45 7.22 3.62 -6.77
CA GLY A 45 8.08 3.66 -7.94
C GLY A 45 7.67 2.68 -9.04
N SER A 46 8.56 1.74 -9.37
CA SER A 46 8.35 0.70 -10.38
C SER A 46 7.82 -0.62 -9.79
N ALA A 47 7.30 -0.62 -8.56
CA ALA A 47 6.77 -1.83 -7.95
C ALA A 47 5.66 -2.44 -8.80
N TYR A 48 5.66 -3.77 -8.89
CA TYR A 48 4.67 -4.50 -9.66
C TYR A 48 3.28 -4.36 -9.03
N SER A 49 2.33 -3.87 -9.82
CA SER A 49 0.94 -3.72 -9.40
C SER A 49 0.03 -4.75 -10.06
N PHE A 50 -0.95 -5.23 -9.33
CA PHE A 50 -1.97 -6.15 -9.82
C PHE A 50 -3.27 -5.94 -9.05
N THR A 51 -4.37 -6.51 -9.60
CA THR A 51 -5.68 -6.46 -8.94
C THR A 51 -6.09 -7.86 -8.51
N ASN A 52 -6.83 -7.95 -7.41
CA ASN A 52 -7.38 -9.23 -6.99
C ASN A 52 -8.62 -9.60 -7.84
N THR A 53 -8.68 -10.87 -8.22
CA THR A 53 -9.82 -11.45 -8.97
C THR A 53 -10.80 -12.21 -8.09
N GLU A 54 -10.39 -12.54 -6.86
CA GLU A 54 -11.21 -13.22 -5.87
C GLU A 54 -11.31 -12.38 -4.60
N ALA A 55 -12.50 -12.32 -4.00
CA ALA A 55 -12.72 -11.59 -2.77
C ALA A 55 -11.79 -12.09 -1.64
N GLY A 56 -11.14 -11.16 -0.98
CA GLY A 56 -10.26 -11.43 0.16
C GLY A 56 -8.94 -12.12 -0.16
N LYS A 57 -8.64 -12.40 -1.44
CA LYS A 57 -7.45 -13.16 -1.85
C LYS A 57 -6.64 -12.38 -2.87
N PHE A 58 -5.34 -12.31 -2.65
CA PHE A 58 -4.37 -11.74 -3.58
C PHE A 58 -3.38 -12.82 -3.99
N THR A 59 -3.25 -13.05 -5.28
CA THR A 59 -2.35 -14.05 -5.86
C THR A 59 -1.40 -13.36 -6.81
N VAL A 60 -0.12 -13.53 -6.61
CA VAL A 60 0.94 -13.11 -7.53
C VAL A 60 1.52 -14.34 -8.18
N ALA A 61 1.46 -14.40 -9.50
CA ALA A 61 2.16 -15.41 -10.28
C ALA A 61 3.56 -14.87 -10.61
N LEU A 62 4.55 -15.31 -9.89
CA LEU A 62 5.91 -14.72 -9.97
C LEU A 62 6.64 -15.05 -11.29
N ALA A 63 6.22 -16.11 -12.03
CA ALA A 63 6.89 -16.47 -13.25
C ALA A 63 6.33 -15.79 -14.52
N ASP A 64 5.02 -15.56 -14.54
CA ASP A 64 4.36 -15.03 -15.75
C ASP A 64 4.05 -13.53 -15.64
N ALA A 65 3.85 -13.02 -14.43
CA ALA A 65 3.40 -11.65 -14.19
C ALA A 65 4.47 -10.74 -13.57
N VAL A 66 5.41 -11.31 -12.82
CA VAL A 66 6.53 -10.59 -12.23
C VAL A 66 7.80 -11.27 -12.70
N ASP A 67 8.44 -10.70 -13.67
CA ASP A 67 9.85 -11.01 -13.92
C ASP A 67 10.63 -10.46 -12.72
N VAL A 68 10.99 -11.34 -11.79
CA VAL A 68 11.75 -10.96 -10.58
C VAL A 68 13.07 -10.24 -10.95
N LYS A 69 13.60 -10.49 -12.13
CA LYS A 69 14.78 -9.77 -12.65
C LYS A 69 14.47 -8.31 -12.94
N THR A 70 13.26 -7.99 -13.41
CA THR A 70 12.85 -6.59 -13.61
C THR A 70 12.69 -5.84 -12.29
N LEU A 71 12.51 -6.58 -11.18
CA LEU A 71 12.50 -6.04 -9.82
C LEU A 71 13.91 -5.98 -9.19
N GLY A 72 14.95 -6.33 -9.95
CA GLY A 72 16.33 -6.30 -9.46
C GLY A 72 16.71 -7.49 -8.57
N ILE A 73 15.90 -8.54 -8.50
CA ILE A 73 16.18 -9.74 -7.70
C ILE A 73 16.96 -10.74 -8.57
N ALA A 74 18.12 -11.15 -8.11
CA ALA A 74 18.96 -12.14 -8.80
C ALA A 74 18.35 -13.56 -8.72
N ASP A 75 18.77 -14.42 -9.65
CA ASP A 75 18.45 -15.85 -9.59
C ASP A 75 19.08 -16.51 -8.36
N ASN A 76 18.45 -17.57 -7.85
CA ASN A 76 18.91 -18.32 -6.66
C ASN A 76 19.18 -17.45 -5.43
N THR A 77 18.33 -16.45 -5.20
CA THR A 77 18.47 -15.51 -4.09
C THR A 77 17.24 -15.60 -3.19
N ASP A 78 17.48 -15.60 -1.89
CA ASP A 78 16.42 -15.44 -0.90
C ASP A 78 16.09 -13.95 -0.71
N TYR A 79 14.81 -13.65 -0.64
CA TYR A 79 14.32 -12.29 -0.44
C TYR A 79 13.05 -12.28 0.40
N THR A 80 12.82 -11.18 1.09
CA THR A 80 11.61 -10.97 1.88
C THR A 80 10.67 -10.03 1.14
N ALA A 81 9.41 -10.44 0.98
CA ALA A 81 8.39 -9.68 0.27
C ALA A 81 7.11 -9.52 1.08
N TYR A 82 6.33 -8.52 0.72
CA TYR A 82 5.00 -8.23 1.28
C TYR A 82 4.13 -7.54 0.24
N LEU A 83 2.83 -7.41 0.53
CA LEU A 83 1.93 -6.61 -0.29
C LEU A 83 1.52 -5.34 0.44
N MET A 84 1.46 -4.24 -0.31
CA MET A 84 0.68 -3.06 0.04
C MET A 84 -0.64 -3.13 -0.74
N VAL A 85 -1.74 -3.36 -0.05
CA VAL A 85 -3.07 -3.57 -0.62
C VAL A 85 -3.92 -2.35 -0.36
N PHE A 86 -4.58 -1.82 -1.40
CA PHE A 86 -5.50 -0.69 -1.28
C PHE A 86 -6.96 -1.17 -1.27
N ASP A 87 -7.83 -0.43 -0.63
CA ASP A 87 -9.28 -0.66 -0.60
C ASP A 87 -10.01 -0.06 -1.81
N SER A 88 -9.27 0.16 -2.90
CA SER A 88 -9.71 0.84 -4.11
C SER A 88 -9.00 0.29 -5.34
N THR A 89 -9.49 0.64 -6.51
CA THR A 89 -8.90 0.28 -7.81
C THR A 89 -7.66 1.10 -8.17
N GLY A 90 -7.32 2.09 -7.38
CA GLY A 90 -6.16 2.96 -7.55
C GLY A 90 -5.84 3.73 -6.28
N ILE A 91 -4.73 4.47 -6.28
CA ILE A 91 -4.29 5.25 -5.12
C ILE A 91 -4.91 6.64 -5.20
N THR A 92 -5.75 6.99 -4.24
CA THR A 92 -6.40 8.30 -4.10
C THR A 92 -6.30 8.77 -2.64
N GLU A 93 -6.55 10.06 -2.40
CA GLU A 93 -6.56 10.61 -1.04
C GLU A 93 -7.62 9.96 -0.14
N SER A 94 -8.71 9.45 -0.71
CA SER A 94 -9.77 8.74 0.02
C SER A 94 -9.47 7.27 0.28
N SER A 95 -8.42 6.72 -0.35
CA SER A 95 -8.04 5.32 -0.19
C SER A 95 -7.47 5.04 1.20
N SER A 96 -7.45 3.77 1.54
CA SER A 96 -6.66 3.26 2.65
C SER A 96 -5.85 2.07 2.18
N PHE A 97 -4.72 1.84 2.80
CA PHE A 97 -3.88 0.70 2.50
C PHE A 97 -3.64 -0.19 3.73
N TYR A 98 -3.38 -1.44 3.45
CA TYR A 98 -3.00 -2.46 4.41
C TYR A 98 -1.67 -3.09 3.98
N LEU A 99 -0.76 -3.27 4.92
CA LEU A 99 0.48 -4.02 4.70
C LEU A 99 0.29 -5.46 5.19
N THR A 100 0.51 -6.42 4.32
CA THR A 100 0.49 -7.83 4.72
C THR A 100 1.69 -8.17 5.58
N ALA A 101 1.63 -9.29 6.31
CA ALA A 101 2.85 -9.84 6.89
C ALA A 101 3.88 -10.17 5.79
N THR A 102 5.14 -10.02 6.14
CA THR A 102 6.25 -10.39 5.27
C THR A 102 6.31 -11.89 5.04
N LYS A 103 6.81 -12.31 3.88
CA LYS A 103 7.11 -13.70 3.53
C LYS A 103 8.52 -13.79 3.00
N ASP A 104 9.24 -14.79 3.47
CA ASP A 104 10.52 -15.16 2.91
C ASP A 104 10.29 -16.04 1.69
N LEU A 105 10.87 -15.66 0.57
CA LEU A 105 10.72 -16.26 -0.74
C LEU A 105 12.10 -16.49 -1.34
N SER A 106 12.20 -17.45 -2.24
CA SER A 106 13.44 -17.72 -2.97
C SER A 106 13.18 -17.69 -4.46
N THR A 107 14.10 -17.13 -5.21
CA THR A 107 14.12 -17.27 -6.66
C THR A 107 14.80 -18.59 -7.04
N TYR A 108 14.26 -19.27 -8.04
CA TYR A 108 14.84 -20.51 -8.59
C TYR A 108 15.37 -20.25 -10.00
N ASP A 109 16.39 -21.02 -10.39
CA ASP A 109 16.91 -21.01 -11.75
C ASP A 109 15.83 -21.50 -12.72
N GLY A 110 15.33 -20.60 -13.51
CA GLY A 110 14.44 -20.72 -14.67
C GLY A 110 13.40 -21.83 -14.65
N THR A 111 12.17 -21.56 -14.70
CA THR A 111 10.97 -22.36 -15.05
C THR A 111 9.98 -22.70 -13.93
N ASN A 112 10.26 -22.49 -12.68
CA ASN A 112 9.25 -22.74 -11.64
C ASN A 112 8.47 -21.47 -11.30
N SER A 113 7.27 -21.37 -11.87
CA SER A 113 6.28 -20.37 -11.49
C SER A 113 5.76 -20.64 -10.08
N ALA A 114 6.32 -20.01 -9.08
CA ALA A 114 5.77 -20.04 -7.74
C ALA A 114 4.64 -19.02 -7.63
N GLN A 115 3.40 -19.49 -7.51
CA GLN A 115 2.30 -18.63 -7.11
C GLN A 115 2.38 -18.34 -5.62
N VAL A 116 2.55 -17.08 -5.25
CA VAL A 116 2.48 -16.65 -3.86
C VAL A 116 1.10 -16.08 -3.57
N LYS A 117 0.44 -16.64 -2.55
CA LYS A 117 -0.93 -16.27 -2.16
C LYS A 117 -0.92 -15.57 -0.82
N TRP A 118 -1.62 -14.46 -0.76
CA TRP A 118 -1.92 -13.73 0.47
C TRP A 118 -3.43 -13.69 0.71
N GLY A 119 -3.84 -13.96 1.95
CA GLY A 119 -5.24 -13.82 2.35
C GLY A 119 -6.16 -14.86 1.73
N THR A 120 -5.83 -16.15 1.79
CA THR A 120 -6.79 -17.21 1.43
C THR A 120 -8.00 -17.17 2.37
N GLN A 121 -9.16 -17.61 1.91
CA GLN A 121 -10.39 -17.60 2.73
C GLN A 121 -10.24 -18.31 4.09
N SER A 122 -9.46 -19.38 4.16
CA SER A 122 -9.19 -20.12 5.40
C SER A 122 -8.19 -19.41 6.32
N THR A 123 -7.36 -18.52 5.79
CA THR A 123 -6.31 -17.79 6.52
C THR A 123 -6.46 -16.29 6.39
N ALA A 124 -7.65 -15.81 6.01
CA ALA A 124 -7.92 -14.39 5.87
C ALA A 124 -7.58 -13.66 7.18
N SER A 125 -6.63 -12.75 7.10
CA SER A 125 -6.26 -11.93 8.24
C SER A 125 -7.42 -11.01 8.61
N LYS A 126 -7.89 -11.11 9.84
CA LYS A 126 -8.84 -10.17 10.41
C LYS A 126 -8.07 -8.91 10.82
N ALA A 127 -7.79 -8.07 9.85
CA ALA A 127 -7.01 -6.86 10.05
C ALA A 127 -7.89 -5.64 10.36
N ALA A 128 -8.98 -5.83 11.11
CA ALA A 128 -9.76 -4.70 11.62
C ALA A 128 -8.83 -3.73 12.36
N GLY A 129 -8.79 -2.49 11.92
CA GLY A 129 -7.95 -1.44 12.52
C GLY A 129 -6.49 -1.36 12.03
N ALA A 130 -6.05 -2.28 11.18
CA ALA A 130 -4.70 -2.22 10.60
C ALA A 130 -4.62 -1.45 9.26
N TRP A 131 -5.74 -0.94 8.78
CA TRP A 131 -5.80 -0.12 7.58
C TRP A 131 -5.30 1.31 7.86
N ASN A 132 -4.41 1.79 7.03
CA ASN A 132 -3.79 3.11 7.12
C ASN A 132 -4.42 4.05 6.09
N SER A 133 -4.79 5.27 6.51
CA SER A 133 -5.28 6.31 5.59
C SER A 133 -4.17 6.78 4.66
N VAL A 134 -4.51 6.98 3.39
CA VAL A 134 -3.66 7.63 2.38
C VAL A 134 -3.67 9.14 2.59
N ALA A 135 -4.82 9.72 2.97
CA ALA A 135 -4.99 11.16 3.06
C ALA A 135 -3.85 11.84 3.82
N ALA A 136 -3.25 12.84 3.20
CA ALA A 136 -2.34 13.74 3.89
C ALA A 136 -3.12 14.51 4.98
N PRO A 137 -2.47 14.88 6.10
CA PRO A 137 -3.06 15.80 7.04
C PRO A 137 -3.45 17.08 6.29
N GLU A 138 -4.69 17.51 6.42
CA GLU A 138 -5.18 18.69 5.72
C GLU A 138 -4.33 19.91 6.09
N PRO A 139 -3.70 20.59 5.13
CA PRO A 139 -2.96 21.83 5.40
C PRO A 139 -3.87 23.01 5.77
N THR A 140 -5.19 22.81 5.72
CA THR A 140 -6.21 23.85 5.87
C THR A 140 -6.27 24.47 7.26
N SER A 141 -6.00 23.72 8.32
CA SER A 141 -6.05 24.26 9.69
C SER A 141 -4.99 25.34 9.94
N GLY A 142 -3.78 25.16 9.40
CA GLY A 142 -2.70 26.16 9.50
C GLY A 142 -2.96 27.39 8.64
N LEU A 143 -3.49 27.21 7.43
CA LEU A 143 -3.80 28.30 6.51
C LEU A 143 -4.99 29.14 7.01
N LEU A 144 -6.04 28.46 7.52
CA LEU A 144 -7.20 29.15 8.15
C LEU A 144 -6.79 29.91 9.41
N LEU A 145 -5.90 29.35 10.22
CA LEU A 145 -5.38 30.05 11.39
C LEU A 145 -4.56 31.29 10.98
N LEU A 146 -3.71 31.18 9.97
CA LEU A 146 -2.93 32.29 9.43
C LEU A 146 -3.82 33.37 8.82
N LEU A 147 -4.83 33.00 8.04
CA LEU A 147 -5.81 33.94 7.48
C LEU A 147 -6.66 34.59 8.57
N GLY A 148 -7.05 33.84 9.60
CA GLY A 148 -7.76 34.35 10.76
C GLY A 148 -6.92 35.36 11.56
N MET A 149 -5.64 35.08 11.79
CA MET A 149 -4.72 36.00 12.46
C MET A 149 -4.43 37.24 11.63
N ALA A 150 -4.25 37.12 10.31
CA ALA A 150 -4.07 38.24 9.40
C ALA A 150 -5.32 39.14 9.36
N GLY A 151 -6.51 38.57 9.34
CA GLY A 151 -7.77 39.31 9.41
C GLY A 151 -7.96 40.10 10.72
N LEU A 152 -7.58 39.49 11.85
CA LEU A 152 -7.60 40.13 13.16
C LEU A 152 -6.57 41.29 13.27
N ALA A 153 -5.39 41.10 12.69
CA ALA A 153 -4.34 42.14 12.66
C ALA A 153 -4.75 43.35 11.80
N LEU A 154 -5.41 43.10 10.66
CA LEU A 154 -5.94 44.16 9.79
C LEU A 154 -7.08 44.92 10.47
N ARG A 155 -7.97 44.26 11.20
CA ARG A 155 -9.07 44.92 11.94
C ARG A 155 -8.57 45.85 13.05
N ARG A 156 -7.43 45.52 13.68
CA ARG A 156 -6.82 46.37 14.71
C ARG A 156 -6.15 47.64 14.15
N ARG A 157 -5.83 47.70 12.84
CA ARG A 157 -5.24 48.89 12.21
C ARG A 157 -6.28 49.88 11.67
N CYS A 158 -7.52 49.44 11.52
CA CYS A 158 -8.61 50.27 11.00
C CYS A 158 -9.56 50.78 12.10
N ALA A 159 -9.26 50.54 13.36
CA ALA A 159 -9.92 51.09 14.54
C ALA A 159 -8.98 52.05 15.27
#